data_879c65b676b65de3e76ea4f4a8fbd960
#
_entry.id   879c65b676b65de3e76ea4f4a8fbd960
#
_cell.length_a   1.000
_cell.length_b   1.000
_cell.length_c   1.000
_cell.angle_alpha   90.00
_cell.angle_beta   90.00
_cell.angle_gamma   90.00
#
_symmetry.space_group_name_H-M   'P 1'
#
loop_
_entity.id
_entity.type
_entity.pdbx_description
1 polymer ?
#
loop_
_entity_poly.entity_id
_entity_poly.type
_entity_poly.pdbx_seq_one_letter_code
_entity_poly.pdbx_strand_id
1 'polypeptide(L)'
;MKSIKIVLSLFLLTCLSLSAQKTNTKHGPEIVFENTRYDYGEILVGSPGRCEFKFRNNGKLPLVLTNVQASCGCTVPQWSKEPVQAGKMGVIKIKYNTRIPGTFLKTITVSSTAKNSMVILSIKGKVTLK
;
A
#
# COMPACT_ATOMS: atom_id res chain seq x y z
N MET A 1 16.53 9.40 -69.14
CA MET A 1 15.30 8.76 -68.65
C MET A 1 15.51 7.53 -67.79
N LYS A 2 16.75 7.11 -67.54
CA LYS A 2 17.01 5.95 -66.64
C LYS A 2 17.17 6.33 -65.17
N SER A 3 17.28 7.60 -64.83
CA SER A 3 17.53 8.10 -63.47
C SER A 3 16.26 8.28 -62.61
N ILE A 4 15.10 8.28 -63.23
CA ILE A 4 13.84 8.48 -62.49
C ILE A 4 13.37 7.19 -61.80
N LYS A 5 13.81 6.01 -62.28
CA LYS A 5 13.41 4.73 -61.70
C LYS A 5 14.18 4.36 -60.42
N ILE A 6 15.31 4.98 -60.17
CA ILE A 6 16.16 4.71 -59.02
C ILE A 6 15.70 5.55 -57.82
N VAL A 7 15.12 6.73 -58.05
CA VAL A 7 14.66 7.62 -56.99
C VAL A 7 13.37 7.11 -56.33
N LEU A 8 12.56 6.31 -57.07
CA LEU A 8 11.30 5.81 -56.53
C LEU A 8 11.48 4.55 -55.64
N SER A 9 12.64 3.89 -55.72
CA SER A 9 12.96 2.74 -54.91
C SER A 9 13.55 3.07 -53.55
N LEU A 10 14.00 4.31 -53.33
CA LEU A 10 14.63 4.72 -52.09
C LEU A 10 13.65 5.30 -51.10
N PHE A 11 12.38 5.48 -51.48
CA PHE A 11 11.36 6.13 -50.61
C PHE A 11 10.48 5.12 -49.87
N LEU A 12 10.71 3.83 -50.03
CA LEU A 12 9.85 2.81 -49.44
C LEU A 12 10.49 2.04 -48.28
N LEU A 13 11.55 2.56 -47.67
CA LEU A 13 12.23 1.89 -46.55
C LEU A 13 12.30 2.73 -45.30
N THR A 14 11.33 3.63 -45.08
CA THR A 14 11.09 4.14 -43.74
C THR A 14 10.10 3.19 -43.05
N CYS A 15 10.60 2.01 -42.70
CA CYS A 15 9.91 1.18 -41.72
C CYS A 15 9.79 2.00 -40.43
N LEU A 16 8.55 2.39 -40.12
CA LEU A 16 8.18 2.85 -38.80
C LEU A 16 8.59 1.77 -37.79
N SER A 17 9.71 1.99 -37.14
CA SER A 17 10.02 1.28 -35.90
C SER A 17 9.04 1.79 -34.86
N LEU A 18 7.87 1.14 -34.78
CA LEU A 18 7.02 1.28 -33.61
C LEU A 18 7.80 0.64 -32.44
N SER A 19 8.61 1.46 -31.80
CA SER A 19 9.19 1.11 -30.51
C SER A 19 8.02 0.97 -29.55
N ALA A 20 7.61 -0.27 -29.31
CA ALA A 20 6.75 -0.58 -28.20
C ALA A 20 7.48 -0.11 -26.93
N GLN A 21 7.07 1.06 -26.42
CA GLN A 21 7.53 1.54 -25.13
C GLN A 21 7.00 0.52 -24.11
N LYS A 22 7.89 -0.36 -23.66
CA LYS A 22 7.67 -1.11 -22.42
C LYS A 22 7.44 -0.08 -21.33
N THR A 23 6.19 0.11 -20.94
CA THR A 23 5.86 0.86 -19.73
C THR A 23 6.59 0.18 -18.58
N ASN A 24 7.63 0.81 -18.13
CA ASN A 24 8.45 0.32 -17.03
C ASN A 24 7.63 0.49 -15.75
N THR A 25 6.91 -0.54 -15.35
CA THR A 25 6.09 -0.58 -14.14
C THR A 25 6.89 -0.42 -12.84
N LYS A 26 8.20 -0.19 -12.93
CA LYS A 26 9.09 0.03 -11.79
C LYS A 26 8.90 1.37 -11.06
N HIS A 27 8.10 2.27 -11.59
CA HIS A 27 8.01 3.65 -11.06
C HIS A 27 6.68 3.99 -10.37
N GLY A 28 5.77 3.04 -10.24
CA GLY A 28 4.51 3.22 -9.55
C GLY A 28 4.66 3.48 -8.05
N PRO A 29 3.56 3.81 -7.34
CA PRO A 29 3.59 3.93 -5.89
C PRO A 29 3.92 2.58 -5.25
N GLU A 30 4.61 2.62 -4.13
CA GLU A 30 5.00 1.43 -3.36
C GLU A 30 4.84 1.71 -1.88
N ILE A 31 4.08 0.87 -1.19
CA ILE A 31 3.84 1.01 0.24
C ILE A 31 4.80 0.12 1.02
N VAL A 32 5.54 0.72 1.97
CA VAL A 32 6.44 0.00 2.87
C VAL A 32 6.12 0.38 4.30
N PHE A 33 5.67 -0.58 5.08
CA PHE A 33 5.41 -0.40 6.50
C PHE A 33 6.69 -0.56 7.31
N GLU A 34 6.87 0.27 8.34
CA GLU A 34 7.97 0.11 9.31
C GLU A 34 7.82 -1.22 10.06
N ASN A 35 6.60 -1.55 10.47
CA ASN A 35 6.24 -2.81 11.10
C ASN A 35 4.86 -3.23 10.60
N THR A 36 4.68 -4.52 10.37
CA THR A 36 3.38 -5.10 9.98
C THR A 36 2.69 -5.82 11.15
N ARG A 37 3.32 -5.85 12.31
CA ARG A 37 2.81 -6.51 13.51
C ARG A 37 2.96 -5.58 14.71
N TYR A 38 1.94 -5.58 15.57
CA TYR A 38 1.97 -4.88 16.84
C TYR A 38 1.52 -5.83 17.96
N ASP A 39 2.34 -5.94 18.99
CA ASP A 39 2.05 -6.73 20.17
C ASP A 39 1.77 -5.81 21.36
N TYR A 40 0.53 -5.81 21.82
CA TYR A 40 0.14 -5.06 23.03
C TYR A 40 0.71 -5.65 24.31
N GLY A 41 1.18 -6.91 24.28
CA GLY A 41 1.52 -7.63 25.48
C GLY A 41 0.29 -7.92 26.35
N GLU A 42 0.47 -7.91 27.66
CA GLU A 42 -0.64 -7.97 28.61
C GLU A 42 -1.11 -6.57 28.98
N ILE A 43 -2.39 -6.32 28.78
CA ILE A 43 -3.04 -5.05 29.09
C ILE A 43 -4.30 -5.28 29.92
N LEU A 44 -4.61 -4.30 30.78
CA LEU A 44 -5.82 -4.38 31.61
C LEU A 44 -7.07 -4.06 30.82
N VAL A 45 -8.17 -4.68 31.20
CA VAL A 45 -9.50 -4.32 30.70
C VAL A 45 -9.73 -2.82 30.85
N GLY A 46 -10.20 -2.18 29.78
CA GLY A 46 -10.46 -0.73 29.75
C GLY A 46 -9.26 0.14 29.44
N SER A 47 -8.06 -0.44 29.26
CA SER A 47 -6.89 0.29 28.80
C SER A 47 -7.11 0.90 27.42
N PRO A 48 -6.44 2.02 27.07
CA PRO A 48 -6.46 2.53 25.70
C PRO A 48 -5.87 1.46 24.75
N GLY A 49 -6.68 0.95 23.86
CA GLY A 49 -6.26 -0.06 22.89
C GLY A 49 -5.72 0.54 21.61
N ARG A 50 -4.87 1.54 21.68
CA ARG A 50 -4.39 2.31 20.53
C ARG A 50 -3.00 1.88 20.09
N CYS A 51 -2.82 1.75 18.78
CA CYS A 51 -1.51 1.62 18.16
C CYS A 51 -1.51 2.27 16.79
N GLU A 52 -0.33 2.42 16.21
CA GLU A 52 -0.14 3.04 14.91
C GLU A 52 0.75 2.17 14.03
N PHE A 53 0.41 2.11 12.75
CA PHE A 53 1.26 1.53 11.72
C PHE A 53 1.70 2.64 10.78
N LYS A 54 2.99 2.93 10.79
CA LYS A 54 3.61 3.93 9.92
C LYS A 54 4.08 3.27 8.63
N PHE A 55 3.87 3.96 7.53
CA PHE A 55 4.32 3.51 6.22
C PHE A 55 4.91 4.65 5.42
N ARG A 56 5.71 4.29 4.43
CA ARG A 56 6.33 5.21 3.48
C ARG A 56 5.91 4.84 2.07
N ASN A 57 5.73 5.86 1.23
CA ASN A 57 5.63 5.66 -0.21
C ASN A 57 7.05 5.66 -0.80
N ASN A 58 7.60 4.49 -1.06
CA ASN A 58 8.92 4.32 -1.69
C ASN A 58 8.88 4.37 -3.22
N GLY A 59 7.69 4.56 -3.81
CA GLY A 59 7.53 4.72 -5.24
C GLY A 59 7.79 6.14 -5.72
N LYS A 60 7.57 6.37 -7.01
CA LYS A 60 7.76 7.66 -7.67
C LYS A 60 6.46 8.43 -7.90
N LEU A 61 5.32 7.79 -7.72
CA LEU A 61 3.99 8.37 -7.91
C LEU A 61 3.23 8.43 -6.58
N PRO A 62 2.22 9.33 -6.45
CA PRO A 62 1.40 9.42 -5.25
C PRO A 62 0.73 8.09 -4.92
N LEU A 63 0.68 7.77 -3.63
CA LEU A 63 0.05 6.56 -3.07
C LEU A 63 -1.27 6.93 -2.41
N VAL A 64 -2.34 6.23 -2.78
CA VAL A 64 -3.65 6.39 -2.17
C VAL A 64 -4.07 5.10 -1.50
N LEU A 65 -4.43 5.15 -0.21
CA LEU A 65 -5.10 4.05 0.46
C LEU A 65 -6.55 4.00 -0.03
N THR A 66 -6.99 2.85 -0.51
CA THR A 66 -8.35 2.67 -1.05
C THR A 66 -9.30 2.05 -0.05
N ASN A 67 -8.78 1.18 0.85
CA ASN A 67 -9.54 0.59 1.92
C ASN A 67 -8.62 0.10 3.04
N VAL A 68 -9.10 0.17 4.27
CA VAL A 68 -8.44 -0.42 5.44
C VAL A 68 -9.52 -1.13 6.25
N GLN A 69 -9.48 -2.44 6.26
CA GLN A 69 -10.55 -3.27 6.86
C GLN A 69 -9.99 -4.22 7.91
N ALA A 70 -10.54 -4.16 9.10
CA ALA A 70 -10.24 -5.08 10.17
C ALA A 70 -11.05 -6.38 10.05
N SER A 71 -10.50 -7.48 10.59
CA SER A 71 -11.13 -8.80 10.59
C SER A 71 -12.34 -8.91 11.53
N CYS A 72 -12.54 -7.95 12.45
CA CYS A 72 -13.69 -7.88 13.33
C CYS A 72 -14.07 -6.44 13.66
N GLY A 73 -15.31 -6.22 14.12
CA GLY A 73 -15.78 -4.93 14.63
C GLY A 73 -15.12 -4.47 15.93
N CYS A 74 -14.35 -5.35 16.58
CA CYS A 74 -13.59 -5.05 17.78
C CYS A 74 -12.32 -4.23 17.52
N THR A 75 -11.95 -4.06 16.27
CA THR A 75 -10.77 -3.32 15.81
C THR A 75 -11.21 -2.26 14.82
N VAL A 76 -10.95 -1.01 15.14
CA VAL A 76 -11.39 0.13 14.32
C VAL A 76 -10.18 0.86 13.77
N PRO A 77 -9.94 0.80 12.45
CA PRO A 77 -8.89 1.57 11.82
C PRO A 77 -9.34 3.01 11.51
N GLN A 78 -8.41 3.95 11.66
CA GLN A 78 -8.54 5.33 11.18
C GLN A 78 -7.40 5.63 10.21
N TRP A 79 -7.72 6.17 9.06
CA TRP A 79 -6.76 6.41 7.99
C TRP A 79 -7.24 7.54 7.07
N SER A 80 -6.31 8.14 6.35
CA SER A 80 -6.59 9.22 5.42
C SER A 80 -6.69 8.70 3.99
N LYS A 81 -7.62 9.25 3.21
CA LYS A 81 -7.73 9.04 1.76
C LYS A 81 -6.86 10.02 0.98
N GLU A 82 -6.19 10.95 1.65
CA GLU A 82 -5.29 11.89 1.01
C GLU A 82 -4.09 11.17 0.39
N PRO A 83 -3.67 11.57 -0.82
CA PRO A 83 -2.50 10.98 -1.45
C PRO A 83 -1.24 11.21 -0.61
N VAL A 84 -0.42 10.16 -0.47
CA VAL A 84 0.90 10.23 0.13
C VAL A 84 1.92 10.38 -1.00
N GLN A 85 2.56 11.53 -1.07
CA GLN A 85 3.53 11.84 -2.12
C GLN A 85 4.75 10.93 -2.06
N ALA A 86 5.45 10.79 -3.18
CA ALA A 86 6.66 9.99 -3.26
C ALA A 86 7.67 10.37 -2.17
N GLY A 87 8.19 9.38 -1.44
CA GLY A 87 9.13 9.57 -0.34
C GLY A 87 8.53 10.07 0.97
N LYS A 88 7.24 10.33 1.02
CA LYS A 88 6.55 10.79 2.24
C LYS A 88 5.97 9.62 3.03
N MET A 89 5.63 9.91 4.30
CA MET A 89 5.09 8.95 5.23
C MET A 89 3.60 9.18 5.49
N GLY A 90 2.90 8.10 5.78
CA GLY A 90 1.53 8.11 6.28
C GLY A 90 1.41 7.23 7.53
N VAL A 91 0.24 7.25 8.14
CA VAL A 91 -0.05 6.49 9.35
C VAL A 91 -1.46 5.91 9.29
N ILE A 92 -1.59 4.67 9.77
CA ILE A 92 -2.88 4.04 10.05
C ILE A 92 -2.97 3.89 11.56
N LYS A 93 -4.00 4.49 12.16
CA LYS A 93 -4.26 4.41 13.59
C LYS A 93 -5.26 3.30 13.86
N ILE A 94 -4.98 2.45 14.85
CA ILE A 94 -5.81 1.33 15.21
C ILE A 94 -6.29 1.51 16.64
N LYS A 95 -7.57 1.21 16.87
CA LYS A 95 -8.15 1.11 18.20
C LYS A 95 -8.77 -0.26 18.39
N TYR A 96 -8.24 -1.02 19.36
CA TYR A 96 -8.77 -2.31 19.75
C TYR A 96 -9.70 -2.17 20.98
N ASN A 97 -10.79 -2.92 21.00
CA ASN A 97 -11.72 -2.92 22.12
C ASN A 97 -11.17 -3.76 23.29
N THR A 98 -10.55 -3.11 24.25
CA THR A 98 -9.94 -3.74 25.41
C THR A 98 -10.94 -4.15 26.50
N ARG A 99 -12.24 -4.01 26.27
CA ARG A 99 -13.27 -4.49 27.19
C ARG A 99 -13.53 -5.98 27.08
N ILE A 100 -12.96 -6.63 26.08
CA ILE A 100 -13.08 -8.07 25.83
C ILE A 100 -11.89 -8.77 26.48
N PRO A 101 -12.05 -9.50 27.59
CA PRO A 101 -10.93 -10.23 28.21
C PRO A 101 -10.46 -11.38 27.33
N GLY A 102 -9.19 -11.73 27.47
CA GLY A 102 -8.60 -12.88 26.81
C GLY A 102 -7.54 -12.52 25.78
N THR A 103 -6.93 -13.55 25.24
CA THR A 103 -5.93 -13.44 24.16
C THR A 103 -6.61 -13.08 22.84
N PHE A 104 -6.01 -12.19 22.10
CA PHE A 104 -6.51 -11.81 20.77
C PHE A 104 -5.40 -11.77 19.72
N LEU A 105 -5.80 -12.07 18.50
CA LEU A 105 -5.02 -11.88 17.28
C LEU A 105 -5.99 -11.40 16.19
N LYS A 106 -5.80 -10.18 15.71
CA LYS A 106 -6.65 -9.58 14.68
C LYS A 106 -5.82 -9.13 13.51
N THR A 107 -6.38 -9.18 12.32
CA THR A 107 -5.73 -8.71 11.09
C THR A 107 -6.42 -7.48 10.55
N ILE A 108 -5.65 -6.66 9.88
CA ILE A 108 -6.14 -5.47 9.18
C ILE A 108 -5.61 -5.57 7.74
N THR A 109 -6.52 -5.59 6.78
CA THR A 109 -6.16 -5.62 5.36
C THR A 109 -6.12 -4.21 4.83
N VAL A 110 -4.95 -3.79 4.34
CA VAL A 110 -4.72 -2.48 3.74
C VAL A 110 -4.68 -2.64 2.23
N SER A 111 -5.58 -1.96 1.55
CA SER A 111 -5.63 -1.89 0.08
C SER A 111 -5.21 -0.50 -0.38
N SER A 112 -4.45 -0.43 -1.45
CA SER A 112 -3.92 0.83 -1.97
C SER A 112 -3.65 0.77 -3.47
N THR A 113 -3.30 1.92 -4.04
CA THR A 113 -2.86 2.04 -5.44
C THR A 113 -1.41 1.60 -5.67
N ALA A 114 -0.74 1.11 -4.64
CA ALA A 114 0.64 0.64 -4.73
C ALA A 114 0.78 -0.61 -5.62
N LYS A 115 1.98 -0.87 -6.10
CA LYS A 115 2.33 -2.12 -6.80
C LYS A 115 2.02 -3.33 -5.92
N ASN A 116 2.38 -3.26 -4.64
CA ASN A 116 1.97 -4.19 -3.60
C ASN A 116 0.62 -3.73 -3.02
N SER A 117 -0.45 -3.88 -3.80
CA SER A 117 -1.76 -3.29 -3.57
C SER A 117 -2.50 -3.78 -2.33
N MET A 118 -2.07 -4.88 -1.73
CA MET A 118 -2.66 -5.44 -0.52
C MET A 118 -1.57 -5.81 0.48
N VAL A 119 -1.68 -5.27 1.70
CA VAL A 119 -0.79 -5.59 2.81
C VAL A 119 -1.64 -5.97 4.00
N ILE A 120 -1.27 -7.04 4.69
CA ILE A 120 -1.95 -7.50 5.90
C ILE A 120 -1.12 -7.10 7.12
N LEU A 121 -1.73 -6.32 8.00
CA LEU A 121 -1.21 -5.98 9.32
C LEU A 121 -1.84 -6.89 10.36
N SER A 122 -1.18 -7.08 11.49
CA SER A 122 -1.74 -7.84 12.61
C SER A 122 -1.47 -7.14 13.94
N ILE A 123 -2.44 -7.29 14.83
CA ILE A 123 -2.34 -6.90 16.23
C ILE A 123 -2.59 -8.12 17.11
N LYS A 124 -1.88 -8.23 18.19
CA LYS A 124 -2.08 -9.30 19.18
C LYS A 124 -1.85 -8.80 20.59
N GLY A 125 -2.34 -9.54 21.54
CA GLY A 125 -2.16 -9.24 22.95
C GLY A 125 -3.05 -10.11 23.83
N LYS A 126 -3.03 -9.81 25.12
CA LYS A 126 -3.90 -10.44 26.10
C LYS A 126 -4.48 -9.38 27.02
N VAL A 127 -5.80 -9.33 27.06
CA VAL A 127 -6.54 -8.46 27.97
C VAL A 127 -6.81 -9.20 29.27
N THR A 128 -6.33 -8.66 30.37
CA THR A 128 -6.46 -9.25 31.70
C THR A 128 -7.38 -8.42 32.60
N LEU A 129 -8.05 -9.09 33.53
CA LEU A 129 -8.99 -8.45 34.45
C LEU A 129 -8.29 -7.72 35.62
N LYS A 130 -7.13 -8.14 35.99
CA LYS A 130 -6.19 -7.54 36.95
C LYS A 130 -5.10 -8.52 37.30
#